data_a38d0a66e054b5de7d48148b68518710
#
_entry.id   a38d0a66e054b5de7d48148b68518710
#
_cell.length_a   1.000
_cell.length_b   1.000
_cell.length_c   1.000
_cell.angle_alpha   90.00
_cell.angle_beta   90.00
_cell.angle_gamma   90.00
#
_symmetry.space_group_name_H-M   'P 1'
#
loop_
_entity.id
_entity.type
_entity.pdbx_description
1 polymer ?
#
loop_
_entity_poly.entity_id
_entity_poly.type
_entity_poly.pdbx_seq_one_letter_code
_entity_poly.pdbx_strand_id
1 'polypeptide(L)'
;MSATDWVDAALELITADGVSALRIARLCERLGVTKGSFYWHFDDIDALWEAMAERWRATNRQRHTELHGLSELPADQRLVELASLLMSDRHLTVETAIRDWARTNEKISQNVNLIDREMFAIIHSTLRELDVPDERAAALAGLLVYAGIGYIHGHEGLPSPTPKQLHDALTGLMPAATESRAAMD
;
A
#
# COMPACT_ATOMS: atom_id res chain seq x y z
N MET A 1 0.19 -26.59 -14.24
CA MET A 1 -0.38 -25.50 -13.45
C MET A 1 0.17 -25.63 -12.02
N SER A 2 0.75 -24.59 -11.49
CA SER A 2 1.35 -24.52 -10.15
C SER A 2 0.37 -23.86 -9.15
N ALA A 3 0.64 -23.95 -7.85
CA ALA A 3 -0.10 -23.19 -6.85
C ALA A 3 -0.02 -21.67 -7.10
N THR A 4 1.11 -21.18 -7.63
CA THR A 4 1.29 -19.77 -7.98
C THR A 4 0.32 -19.32 -9.09
N ASP A 5 0.07 -20.15 -10.09
CA ASP A 5 -0.87 -19.81 -11.18
C ASP A 5 -2.30 -19.61 -10.64
N TRP A 6 -2.69 -20.41 -9.63
CA TRP A 6 -3.97 -20.25 -8.93
C TRP A 6 -4.05 -18.95 -8.14
N VAL A 7 -2.98 -18.63 -7.41
CA VAL A 7 -2.89 -17.39 -6.63
C VAL A 7 -2.95 -16.17 -7.54
N ASP A 8 -2.20 -16.16 -8.63
CA ASP A 8 -2.18 -15.04 -9.57
C ASP A 8 -3.57 -14.87 -10.25
N ALA A 9 -4.20 -15.96 -10.69
CA ALA A 9 -5.56 -15.91 -11.26
C ALA A 9 -6.61 -15.46 -10.23
N ALA A 10 -6.45 -15.83 -8.95
CA ALA A 10 -7.34 -15.39 -7.87
C ALA A 10 -7.17 -13.90 -7.59
N LEU A 11 -5.93 -13.39 -7.53
CA LEU A 11 -5.65 -11.95 -7.39
C LEU A 11 -6.22 -11.15 -8.57
N GLU A 12 -6.04 -11.62 -9.80
CA GLU A 12 -6.66 -10.99 -10.96
C GLU A 12 -8.19 -10.98 -10.89
N LEU A 13 -8.79 -12.07 -10.40
CA LEU A 13 -10.24 -12.18 -10.28
C LEU A 13 -10.81 -11.20 -9.26
N ILE A 14 -10.21 -11.11 -8.07
CA ILE A 14 -10.67 -10.16 -7.05
C ILE A 14 -10.43 -8.71 -7.46
N THR A 15 -9.38 -8.46 -8.21
CA THR A 15 -9.05 -7.14 -8.76
C THR A 15 -10.07 -6.69 -9.80
N ALA A 16 -10.52 -7.61 -10.67
CA ALA A 16 -11.47 -7.29 -11.73
C ALA A 16 -12.92 -7.24 -11.25
N ASP A 17 -13.31 -8.16 -10.37
CA ASP A 17 -14.72 -8.45 -10.06
C ASP A 17 -15.05 -8.36 -8.56
N GLY A 18 -14.06 -7.96 -7.74
CA GLY A 18 -14.20 -7.82 -6.28
C GLY A 18 -14.05 -9.16 -5.52
N VAL A 19 -13.89 -9.02 -4.20
CA VAL A 19 -13.64 -10.16 -3.28
C VAL A 19 -14.74 -11.21 -3.33
N SER A 20 -16.00 -10.81 -3.48
CA SER A 20 -17.16 -11.71 -3.54
C SER A 20 -17.19 -12.61 -4.77
N ALA A 21 -16.43 -12.26 -5.81
CA ALA A 21 -16.33 -13.04 -7.04
C ALA A 21 -15.46 -14.29 -6.87
N LEU A 22 -14.59 -14.34 -5.86
CA LEU A 22 -13.67 -15.45 -5.65
C LEU A 22 -14.41 -16.70 -5.18
N ARG A 23 -14.59 -17.62 -6.12
CA ARG A 23 -15.19 -18.95 -5.91
C ARG A 23 -14.41 -19.98 -6.72
N ILE A 24 -14.23 -21.18 -6.16
CA ILE A 24 -13.50 -22.28 -6.83
C ILE A 24 -14.04 -22.54 -8.25
N ALA A 25 -15.37 -22.56 -8.41
CA ALA A 25 -15.99 -22.79 -9.73
C ALA A 25 -15.56 -21.74 -10.77
N ARG A 26 -15.55 -20.47 -10.38
CA ARG A 26 -15.21 -19.34 -11.26
C ARG A 26 -13.71 -19.31 -11.62
N LEU A 27 -12.86 -19.67 -10.65
CA LEU A 27 -11.42 -19.86 -10.91
C LEU A 27 -11.16 -20.99 -11.88
N CYS A 28 -11.84 -22.15 -11.71
CA CYS A 28 -11.72 -23.28 -12.61
C CYS A 28 -12.16 -22.90 -14.03
N GLU A 29 -13.26 -22.18 -14.17
CA GLU A 29 -13.76 -21.67 -15.45
C GLU A 29 -12.73 -20.73 -16.11
N ARG A 30 -12.21 -19.74 -15.35
CA ARG A 30 -11.21 -18.79 -15.84
C ARG A 30 -9.91 -19.48 -16.30
N LEU A 31 -9.48 -20.51 -15.59
CA LEU A 31 -8.26 -21.26 -15.88
C LEU A 31 -8.47 -22.42 -16.88
N GLY A 32 -9.71 -22.72 -17.25
CA GLY A 32 -10.04 -23.83 -18.15
C GLY A 32 -9.75 -25.21 -17.57
N VAL A 33 -9.91 -25.38 -16.24
CA VAL A 33 -9.57 -26.61 -15.53
C VAL A 33 -10.72 -27.15 -14.68
N THR A 34 -10.55 -28.38 -14.18
CA THR A 34 -11.55 -29.01 -13.30
C THR A 34 -11.36 -28.64 -11.81
N LYS A 35 -12.41 -28.82 -11.00
CA LYS A 35 -12.30 -28.67 -9.55
C LYS A 35 -11.28 -29.62 -8.92
N GLY A 36 -11.10 -30.82 -9.49
CA GLY A 36 -10.08 -31.78 -9.04
C GLY A 36 -8.66 -31.19 -9.14
N SER A 37 -8.39 -30.37 -10.16
CA SER A 37 -7.12 -29.65 -10.29
C SER A 37 -6.91 -28.63 -9.15
N PHE A 38 -7.96 -27.99 -8.66
CA PHE A 38 -7.89 -27.10 -7.50
C PHE A 38 -7.50 -27.87 -6.24
N TYR A 39 -8.24 -28.94 -5.93
CA TYR A 39 -8.04 -29.73 -4.73
C TYR A 39 -6.71 -30.51 -4.68
N TRP A 40 -6.00 -30.55 -5.80
CA TRP A 40 -4.64 -31.07 -5.84
C TRP A 40 -3.63 -30.08 -5.25
N HIS A 41 -3.95 -28.78 -5.24
CA HIS A 41 -3.07 -27.70 -4.73
C HIS A 41 -3.52 -27.12 -3.40
N PHE A 42 -4.82 -27.08 -3.13
CA PHE A 42 -5.42 -26.46 -1.96
C PHE A 42 -6.52 -27.34 -1.39
N ASP A 43 -6.51 -27.54 -0.06
CA ASP A 43 -7.52 -28.33 0.62
C ASP A 43 -8.91 -27.69 0.52
N ASP A 44 -8.97 -26.37 0.58
CA ASP A 44 -10.18 -25.57 0.49
C ASP A 44 -9.90 -24.15 -0.02
N ILE A 45 -10.93 -23.31 -0.06
CA ILE A 45 -10.83 -21.91 -0.49
C ILE A 45 -10.02 -21.08 0.52
N ASP A 46 -10.04 -21.43 1.81
CA ASP A 46 -9.31 -20.69 2.85
C ASP A 46 -7.80 -20.91 2.71
N ALA A 47 -7.36 -22.09 2.31
CA ALA A 47 -5.97 -22.37 1.97
C ALA A 47 -5.48 -21.49 0.79
N LEU A 48 -6.32 -21.29 -0.23
CA LEU A 48 -6.02 -20.36 -1.32
C LEU A 48 -5.94 -18.91 -0.81
N TRP A 49 -6.87 -18.49 0.06
CA TRP A 49 -6.81 -17.17 0.68
C TRP A 49 -5.51 -16.95 1.47
N GLU A 50 -5.07 -17.95 2.22
CA GLU A 50 -3.79 -17.89 2.95
C GLU A 50 -2.59 -17.73 1.99
N ALA A 51 -2.58 -18.47 0.90
CA ALA A 51 -1.54 -18.37 -0.14
C ALA A 51 -1.54 -16.99 -0.83
N MET A 52 -2.72 -16.43 -1.12
CA MET A 52 -2.86 -15.07 -1.65
C MET A 52 -2.31 -14.02 -0.68
N ALA A 53 -2.61 -14.17 0.62
CA ALA A 53 -2.10 -13.29 1.66
C ALA A 53 -0.57 -13.36 1.78
N GLU A 54 0.00 -14.55 1.68
CA GLU A 54 1.46 -14.73 1.71
C GLU A 54 2.12 -14.11 0.47
N ARG A 55 1.52 -14.29 -0.71
CA ARG A 55 1.99 -13.66 -1.95
C ARG A 55 2.01 -12.14 -1.83
N TRP A 56 0.91 -11.57 -1.32
CA TRP A 56 0.81 -10.13 -1.10
C TRP A 56 1.82 -9.64 -0.05
N ARG A 57 2.01 -10.36 1.06
CA ARG A 57 3.06 -10.07 2.06
C ARG A 57 4.46 -10.10 1.46
N ALA A 58 4.75 -11.08 0.59
CA ALA A 58 6.04 -11.16 -0.09
C ALA A 58 6.27 -9.94 -1.00
N THR A 59 5.26 -9.51 -1.74
CA THR A 59 5.31 -8.30 -2.58
C THR A 59 5.51 -7.04 -1.72
N ASN A 60 4.87 -6.97 -0.56
CA ASN A 60 5.05 -5.83 0.36
C ASN A 60 6.42 -5.84 1.06
N ARG A 61 7.00 -7.00 1.35
CA ARG A 61 8.41 -7.08 1.83
C ARG A 61 9.39 -6.54 0.80
N GLN A 62 9.17 -6.82 -0.47
CA GLN A 62 9.97 -6.25 -1.55
C GLN A 62 9.80 -4.73 -1.62
N ARG A 63 8.56 -4.23 -1.53
CA ARG A 63 8.28 -2.79 -1.38
C ARG A 63 8.96 -2.17 -0.16
N HIS A 64 8.93 -2.87 0.97
CA HIS A 64 9.63 -2.42 2.17
C HIS A 64 11.13 -2.25 1.91
N THR A 65 11.76 -3.17 1.17
CA THR A 65 13.16 -3.05 0.75
C THR A 65 13.37 -1.85 -0.19
N GLU A 66 12.46 -1.61 -1.12
CA GLU A 66 12.46 -0.42 -1.99
C GLU A 66 12.29 0.87 -1.17
N LEU A 67 11.37 0.88 -0.20
CA LEU A 67 11.17 2.00 0.74
C LEU A 67 12.41 2.26 1.61
N HIS A 68 13.11 1.21 2.05
CA HIS A 68 14.39 1.36 2.74
C HIS A 68 15.48 1.95 1.85
N GLY A 69 15.50 1.64 0.55
CA GLY A 69 16.37 2.30 -0.43
C GLY A 69 16.13 3.82 -0.51
N LEU A 70 14.90 4.26 -0.24
CA LEU A 70 14.59 5.70 -0.17
C LEU A 70 15.26 6.40 1.02
N SER A 71 15.70 5.68 2.05
CA SER A 71 16.39 6.27 3.21
C SER A 71 17.72 6.94 2.85
N GLU A 72 18.29 6.59 1.70
CA GLU A 72 19.49 7.22 1.16
C GLU A 72 19.20 8.56 0.44
N LEU A 73 17.94 8.82 0.09
CA LEU A 73 17.53 10.08 -0.50
C LEU A 73 17.44 11.19 0.54
N PRO A 74 17.70 12.45 0.15
CA PRO A 74 17.34 13.62 0.97
C PRO A 74 15.87 13.52 1.42
N ALA A 75 15.58 13.95 2.65
CA ALA A 75 14.27 13.74 3.27
C ALA A 75 13.11 14.40 2.49
N ASP A 76 13.35 15.55 1.84
CA ASP A 76 12.39 16.24 0.97
C ASP A 76 12.05 15.40 -0.27
N GLN A 77 13.05 14.83 -0.93
CA GLN A 77 12.86 13.94 -2.08
C GLN A 77 12.20 12.64 -1.68
N ARG A 78 12.54 12.09 -0.51
CA ARG A 78 11.96 10.87 0.05
C ARG A 78 10.46 11.00 0.24
N LEU A 79 9.95 12.12 0.77
CA LEU A 79 8.52 12.37 0.92
C LEU A 79 7.78 12.35 -0.43
N VAL A 80 8.36 12.94 -1.45
CA VAL A 80 7.76 12.99 -2.80
C VAL A 80 7.72 11.59 -3.43
N GLU A 81 8.81 10.83 -3.30
CA GLU A 81 8.85 9.45 -3.80
C GLU A 81 7.86 8.53 -3.07
N LEU A 82 7.73 8.66 -1.74
CA LEU A 82 6.73 7.94 -0.96
C LEU A 82 5.30 8.25 -1.45
N ALA A 83 4.99 9.53 -1.67
CA ALA A 83 3.69 9.93 -2.18
C ALA A 83 3.45 9.42 -3.61
N SER A 84 4.46 9.45 -4.47
CA SER A 84 4.39 8.95 -5.85
C SER A 84 4.17 7.43 -5.90
N LEU A 85 4.81 6.68 -4.98
CA LEU A 85 4.60 5.24 -4.85
C LEU A 85 3.17 4.90 -4.40
N LEU A 86 2.61 5.66 -3.45
CA LEU A 86 1.23 5.48 -2.98
C LEU A 86 0.20 5.75 -4.08
N MET A 87 0.52 6.63 -5.03
CA MET A 87 -0.38 7.04 -6.10
C MET A 87 -0.14 6.33 -7.44
N SER A 88 0.72 5.30 -7.47
CA SER A 88 0.99 4.55 -8.70
C SER A 88 -0.17 3.61 -9.05
N ASP A 89 -0.73 3.71 -10.24
CA ASP A 89 -1.89 2.93 -10.72
C ASP A 89 -1.69 1.41 -10.64
N ARG A 90 -0.46 0.92 -10.73
CA ARG A 90 -0.13 -0.51 -10.73
C ARG A 90 -0.55 -1.25 -9.46
N HIS A 91 -0.76 -0.53 -8.37
CA HIS A 91 -1.00 -1.11 -7.05
C HIS A 91 -2.40 -0.82 -6.51
N LEU A 92 -3.07 0.21 -7.01
CA LEU A 92 -4.33 0.69 -6.46
C LEU A 92 -5.41 -0.38 -6.47
N THR A 93 -5.58 -1.09 -7.59
CA THR A 93 -6.67 -2.07 -7.71
C THR A 93 -6.46 -3.29 -6.80
N VAL A 94 -5.22 -3.79 -6.70
CA VAL A 94 -4.89 -4.89 -5.79
C VAL A 94 -4.99 -4.43 -4.34
N GLU A 95 -4.51 -3.24 -4.02
CA GLU A 95 -4.57 -2.67 -2.68
C GLU A 95 -6.02 -2.47 -2.23
N THR A 96 -6.89 -1.94 -3.10
CA THR A 96 -8.33 -1.82 -2.83
C THR A 96 -8.94 -3.18 -2.50
N ALA A 97 -8.68 -4.20 -3.33
CA ALA A 97 -9.22 -5.54 -3.12
C ALA A 97 -8.73 -6.18 -1.81
N ILE A 98 -7.46 -5.99 -1.45
CA ILE A 98 -6.90 -6.48 -0.18
C ILE A 98 -7.51 -5.75 1.02
N ARG A 99 -7.69 -4.43 0.94
CA ARG A 99 -8.32 -3.64 2.02
C ARG A 99 -9.80 -4.00 2.19
N ASP A 100 -10.52 -4.26 1.11
CA ASP A 100 -11.89 -4.78 1.17
C ASP A 100 -11.93 -6.17 1.81
N TRP A 101 -11.02 -7.04 1.47
CA TRP A 101 -10.90 -8.34 2.11
C TRP A 101 -10.54 -8.25 3.60
N ALA A 102 -9.67 -7.32 3.99
CA ALA A 102 -9.31 -7.06 5.38
C ALA A 102 -10.52 -6.73 6.28
N ARG A 103 -11.60 -6.22 5.71
CA ARG A 103 -12.84 -5.90 6.46
C ARG A 103 -13.55 -7.16 7.00
N THR A 104 -13.30 -8.31 6.41
CA THR A 104 -13.95 -9.59 6.76
C THR A 104 -12.97 -10.67 7.20
N ASN A 105 -11.66 -10.42 7.10
CA ASN A 105 -10.62 -11.36 7.46
C ASN A 105 -9.62 -10.74 8.43
N GLU A 106 -9.61 -11.24 9.68
CA GLU A 106 -8.78 -10.72 10.77
C GLU A 106 -7.28 -10.80 10.48
N LYS A 107 -6.79 -11.91 9.88
CA LYS A 107 -5.37 -12.07 9.55
C LYS A 107 -4.90 -11.03 8.53
N ILE A 108 -5.74 -10.76 7.53
CA ILE A 108 -5.45 -9.74 6.50
C ILE A 108 -5.51 -8.35 7.10
N SER A 109 -6.49 -8.07 7.96
CA SER A 109 -6.62 -6.81 8.70
C SER A 109 -5.35 -6.50 9.51
N GLN A 110 -4.84 -7.49 10.24
CA GLN A 110 -3.60 -7.34 11.02
C GLN A 110 -2.39 -7.01 10.12
N ASN A 111 -2.28 -7.64 8.95
CA ASN A 111 -1.21 -7.37 8.00
C ASN A 111 -1.31 -5.97 7.38
N VAL A 112 -2.52 -5.55 6.99
CA VAL A 112 -2.77 -4.19 6.47
C VAL A 112 -2.41 -3.15 7.53
N ASN A 113 -2.85 -3.35 8.77
CA ASN A 113 -2.53 -2.46 9.89
C ASN A 113 -1.02 -2.38 10.17
N LEU A 114 -0.29 -3.48 10.00
CA LEU A 114 1.17 -3.47 10.15
C LEU A 114 1.82 -2.57 9.10
N ILE A 115 1.43 -2.72 7.84
CA ILE A 115 1.95 -1.93 6.72
C ILE A 115 1.63 -0.43 6.91
N ASP A 116 0.41 -0.11 7.33
CA ASP A 116 0.01 1.27 7.60
C ASP A 116 0.84 1.90 8.72
N ARG A 117 1.18 1.13 9.78
CA ARG A 117 2.08 1.58 10.86
C ARG A 117 3.52 1.78 10.38
N GLU A 118 4.02 0.89 9.53
CA GLU A 118 5.35 1.02 8.95
C GLU A 118 5.43 2.28 8.06
N MET A 119 4.44 2.50 7.23
CA MET A 119 4.34 3.72 6.40
C MET A 119 4.30 4.98 7.28
N PHE A 120 3.48 4.97 8.33
CA PHE A 120 3.45 6.05 9.32
C PHE A 120 4.83 6.32 9.91
N ALA A 121 5.54 5.28 10.34
CA ALA A 121 6.85 5.42 10.97
C ALA A 121 7.89 6.02 10.01
N ILE A 122 7.88 5.60 8.74
CA ILE A 122 8.78 6.13 7.70
C ILE A 122 8.48 7.61 7.45
N ILE A 123 7.23 7.99 7.25
CA ILE A 123 6.83 9.38 7.02
C ILE A 123 7.17 10.24 8.25
N HIS A 124 6.84 9.76 9.45
CA HIS A 124 7.14 10.46 10.69
C HIS A 124 8.63 10.72 10.84
N SER A 125 9.49 9.71 10.70
CA SER A 125 10.95 9.86 10.79
C SER A 125 11.48 10.84 9.73
N THR A 126 10.97 10.75 8.49
CA THR A 126 11.36 11.67 7.41
C THR A 126 11.00 13.13 7.72
N LEU A 127 9.82 13.38 8.29
CA LEU A 127 9.43 14.72 8.73
C LEU A 127 10.30 15.23 9.89
N ARG A 128 10.72 14.33 10.79
CA ARG A 128 11.66 14.69 11.87
C ARG A 128 13.03 15.08 11.35
N GLU A 129 13.53 14.41 10.30
CA GLU A 129 14.77 14.78 9.61
C GLU A 129 14.68 16.15 8.93
N LEU A 130 13.47 16.64 8.62
CA LEU A 130 13.17 17.96 8.08
C LEU A 130 12.88 19.01 9.18
N ASP A 131 13.33 18.77 10.41
CA ASP A 131 13.16 19.66 11.56
C ASP A 131 11.70 19.96 11.94
N VAL A 132 10.72 19.15 11.47
CA VAL A 132 9.33 19.29 11.92
C VAL A 132 9.22 18.84 13.39
N PRO A 133 8.64 19.64 14.28
CA PRO A 133 8.43 19.26 15.70
C PRO A 133 7.66 17.93 15.81
N ASP A 134 7.99 17.10 16.81
CA ASP A 134 7.52 15.71 16.93
C ASP A 134 5.99 15.58 16.89
N GLU A 135 5.27 16.37 17.66
CA GLU A 135 3.80 16.37 17.68
C GLU A 135 3.20 16.71 16.30
N ARG A 136 3.79 17.70 15.62
CA ARG A 136 3.34 18.09 14.26
C ARG A 136 3.72 17.02 13.23
N ALA A 137 4.90 16.40 13.34
CA ALA A 137 5.32 15.32 12.47
C ALA A 137 4.40 14.10 12.61
N ALA A 138 4.00 13.74 13.82
CA ALA A 138 3.05 12.67 14.06
C ALA A 138 1.68 12.96 13.45
N ALA A 139 1.16 14.19 13.62
CA ALA A 139 -0.11 14.59 13.04
C ALA A 139 -0.07 14.56 11.50
N LEU A 140 0.98 15.12 10.89
CA LEU A 140 1.15 15.14 9.43
C LEU A 140 1.34 13.72 8.87
N ALA A 141 2.13 12.87 9.52
CA ALA A 141 2.31 11.48 9.10
C ALA A 141 0.97 10.73 9.11
N GLY A 142 0.16 10.89 10.16
CA GLY A 142 -1.18 10.29 10.22
C GLY A 142 -2.08 10.80 9.10
N LEU A 143 -2.12 12.10 8.84
CA LEU A 143 -2.91 12.68 7.76
C LEU A 143 -2.47 12.18 6.39
N LEU A 144 -1.18 12.05 6.13
CA LEU A 144 -0.65 11.54 4.86
C LEU A 144 -0.98 10.07 4.64
N VAL A 145 -0.90 9.23 5.69
CA VAL A 145 -1.34 7.82 5.61
C VAL A 145 -2.84 7.75 5.33
N TYR A 146 -3.68 8.51 6.03
CA TYR A 146 -5.12 8.55 5.77
C TYR A 146 -5.45 9.09 4.39
N ALA A 147 -4.72 10.10 3.89
CA ALA A 147 -4.89 10.59 2.52
C ALA A 147 -4.55 9.51 1.49
N GLY A 148 -3.47 8.74 1.71
CA GLY A 148 -3.12 7.60 0.86
C GLY A 148 -4.20 6.52 0.85
N ILE A 149 -4.72 6.14 2.02
CA ILE A 149 -5.83 5.18 2.15
C ILE A 149 -7.09 5.72 1.44
N GLY A 150 -7.41 7.00 1.62
CA GLY A 150 -8.52 7.66 0.92
C GLY A 150 -8.33 7.68 -0.59
N TYR A 151 -7.09 7.91 -1.06
CA TYR A 151 -6.76 7.88 -2.48
C TYR A 151 -6.97 6.48 -3.09
N ILE A 152 -6.56 5.41 -2.39
CA ILE A 152 -6.78 4.02 -2.83
C ILE A 152 -8.26 3.76 -3.15
N HIS A 153 -9.18 4.30 -2.36
CA HIS A 153 -10.61 4.06 -2.52
C HIS A 153 -11.35 5.12 -3.35
N GLY A 154 -10.81 6.33 -3.48
CA GLY A 154 -11.52 7.48 -4.04
C GLY A 154 -10.89 8.14 -5.26
N HIS A 155 -9.77 7.62 -5.79
CA HIS A 155 -9.00 8.28 -6.86
C HIS A 155 -9.78 8.44 -8.17
N GLU A 156 -10.75 7.60 -8.47
CA GLU A 156 -11.57 7.71 -9.69
C GLU A 156 -12.51 8.93 -9.66
N GLY A 157 -12.88 9.40 -8.47
CA GLY A 157 -13.82 10.50 -8.27
C GLY A 157 -13.18 11.88 -8.14
N LEU A 158 -11.86 11.98 -8.02
CA LEU A 158 -11.14 13.21 -7.77
C LEU A 158 -9.95 13.38 -8.73
N PRO A 159 -9.55 14.62 -9.05
CA PRO A 159 -8.34 14.85 -9.83
C PRO A 159 -7.11 14.29 -9.12
N SER A 160 -6.32 13.49 -9.82
CA SER A 160 -5.04 12.99 -9.30
C SER A 160 -3.99 14.10 -9.37
N PRO A 161 -3.33 14.46 -8.25
CA PRO A 161 -2.28 15.44 -8.25
C PRO A 161 -1.05 14.93 -9.01
N THR A 162 -0.39 15.81 -9.74
CA THR A 162 0.90 15.49 -10.37
C THR A 162 2.01 15.43 -9.31
N PRO A 163 3.15 14.74 -9.58
CA PRO A 163 4.30 14.70 -8.67
C PRO A 163 4.76 16.11 -8.25
N LYS A 164 4.73 17.08 -9.18
CA LYS A 164 5.08 18.47 -8.88
C LYS A 164 4.10 19.11 -7.89
N GLN A 165 2.80 18.93 -8.09
CA GLN A 165 1.78 19.46 -7.17
C GLN A 165 1.89 18.83 -5.78
N LEU A 166 2.21 17.54 -5.70
CA LEU A 166 2.49 16.86 -4.42
C LEU A 166 3.71 17.45 -3.74
N HIS A 167 4.81 17.64 -4.50
CA HIS A 167 6.02 18.26 -3.97
C HIS A 167 5.73 19.65 -3.42
N ASP A 168 5.08 20.52 -4.20
CA ASP A 168 4.76 21.91 -3.81
C ASP A 168 3.84 21.92 -2.56
N ALA A 169 2.85 21.03 -2.52
CA ALA A 169 1.94 20.92 -1.38
C ALA A 169 2.65 20.41 -0.10
N LEU A 170 3.48 19.38 -0.22
CA LEU A 170 4.23 18.82 0.91
C LEU A 170 5.26 19.82 1.42
N THR A 171 5.98 20.52 0.53
CA THR A 171 6.93 21.57 0.89
C THR A 171 6.22 22.72 1.61
N GLY A 172 5.03 23.10 1.18
CA GLY A 172 4.23 24.14 1.84
C GLY A 172 3.72 23.75 3.24
N LEU A 173 3.68 22.46 3.57
CA LEU A 173 3.34 21.97 4.92
C LEU A 173 4.54 22.00 5.88
N MET A 174 5.75 22.11 5.35
CA MET A 174 6.97 22.18 6.18
C MET A 174 7.14 23.58 6.75
N PRO A 175 7.74 23.70 7.96
CA PRO A 175 8.14 25.01 8.45
C PRO A 175 9.11 25.62 7.45
N ALA A 176 8.90 26.91 7.07
CA ALA A 176 9.90 27.62 6.31
C ALA A 176 11.25 27.42 7.02
N ALA A 177 12.29 27.07 6.27
CA ALA A 177 13.63 26.91 6.80
C ALA A 177 13.94 28.19 7.61
N THR A 178 13.85 28.10 8.93
CA THR A 178 13.81 29.27 9.79
C THR A 178 15.19 29.88 9.77
N GLU A 179 15.24 31.18 9.51
CA GLU A 179 16.29 32.13 9.87
C GLU A 179 16.72 32.03 11.36
N SER A 180 16.72 30.83 11.94
CA SER A 180 17.08 30.56 13.35
C SER A 180 18.59 30.45 13.55
N ARG A 181 19.41 30.82 12.56
CA ARG A 181 20.88 30.84 12.70
C ARG A 181 21.45 32.25 12.91
N ALA A 182 20.60 33.28 12.92
CA ALA A 182 21.01 34.67 13.04
C ALA A 182 20.68 35.33 14.40
N ALA A 183 20.23 34.59 15.41
CA ALA A 183 19.88 35.13 16.71
C ALA A 183 20.71 34.51 17.87
N MET A 184 21.88 33.97 17.55
CA MET A 184 22.81 33.45 18.57
C MET A 184 24.27 33.84 18.26
N ASP A 185 24.50 35.11 17.87
CA ASP A 185 25.76 35.83 17.96
C ASP A 185 25.56 37.13 18.71
#